data_6ea64279e41faf4bcfc9376fad0df96e
#
_entry.id   6ea64279e41faf4bcfc9376fad0df96e
#
_cell.length_a   1.000
_cell.length_b   1.000
_cell.length_c   1.000
_cell.angle_alpha   90.00
_cell.angle_beta   90.00
_cell.angle_gamma   90.00
#
_symmetry.space_group_name_H-M   'P 1'
#
loop_
_entity.id
_entity.type
_entity.pdbx_description
1 polymer ?
#
loop_
_entity_poly.entity_id
_entity_poly.type
_entity_poly.pdbx_seq_one_letter_code
_entity_poly.pdbx_strand_id
1 'polypeptide(L)'
;MSITRKSKIIGVGSFVPPNVWTNDDLQKLMDTSDEWIQQRTGIKQRHWVDQNSTQCATDLAVEAAKNALNSAGMKKEDLDMIVFATISPDHTFPGNGCFFQAKLDVPGIPAFEVRQQCSGFLYGLSLADQFIKTGMNKNVLLVGAELHSKGLDKTTAGRDLAVLFGDGAGALVLTAADKDAAGGEVLATKLYSDGRFARELWAPLPSLDEPGDWITPEKIATKDYYPKMNGKTVFVNACKRMPEALMAVLGETKYKLEDVDLFLFHQANMRINEMVAKQMGIPAEKVFNTIERFGNTTAATIPIGMDEAVKAGKLKPGMLVASAAFGSGFTWAAALIRW
;
A
#
# COMPACT_ATOMS: atom_id res chain seq x y z
N MET A 1 31.39 -3.57 -5.03
CA MET A 1 31.33 -2.09 -5.07
C MET A 1 30.90 -1.61 -3.71
N SER A 2 31.62 -0.64 -3.12
CA SER A 2 31.15 -0.01 -1.86
C SER A 2 29.94 0.87 -2.18
N ILE A 3 28.84 0.72 -1.43
CA ILE A 3 27.66 1.60 -1.53
C ILE A 3 28.10 2.97 -1.00
N THR A 4 28.15 3.97 -1.89
CA THR A 4 28.56 5.34 -1.58
C THR A 4 27.37 6.28 -1.42
N ARG A 5 26.16 5.80 -1.74
CA ARG A 5 24.92 6.59 -1.73
C ARG A 5 23.89 5.97 -0.78
N LYS A 6 23.03 6.79 -0.26
CA LYS A 6 21.80 6.40 0.44
C LYS A 6 20.59 6.96 -0.29
N SER A 7 19.43 6.32 -0.12
CA SER A 7 18.17 6.85 -0.59
C SER A 7 17.50 7.64 0.54
N LYS A 8 17.09 8.85 0.24
CA LYS A 8 16.43 9.77 1.15
C LYS A 8 15.02 10.04 0.67
N ILE A 9 14.03 9.90 1.55
CA ILE A 9 12.67 10.37 1.30
C ILE A 9 12.66 11.88 1.51
N ILE A 10 12.23 12.64 0.49
CA ILE A 10 12.20 14.10 0.51
C ILE A 10 10.81 14.69 0.34
N GLY A 11 9.83 13.88 -0.02
CA GLY A 11 8.45 14.30 -0.15
C GLY A 11 7.49 13.14 0.03
N VAL A 12 6.33 13.45 0.57
CA VAL A 12 5.20 12.54 0.73
C VAL A 12 3.91 13.27 0.35
N GLY A 13 2.99 12.55 -0.26
CA GLY A 13 1.68 13.08 -0.59
C GLY A 13 0.65 11.97 -0.76
N SER A 14 -0.59 12.28 -0.51
CA SER A 14 -1.70 11.35 -0.70
C SER A 14 -2.90 12.04 -1.34
N PHE A 15 -3.79 11.21 -1.88
CA PHE A 15 -5.07 11.63 -2.38
C PHE A 15 -6.11 10.53 -2.16
N VAL A 16 -7.28 10.90 -1.67
CA VAL A 16 -8.45 10.01 -1.59
C VAL A 16 -9.63 10.69 -2.28
N PRO A 17 -10.53 9.94 -2.92
CA PRO A 17 -11.74 10.53 -3.51
C PRO A 17 -12.54 11.32 -2.47
N PRO A 18 -13.22 12.42 -2.85
CA PRO A 18 -13.99 13.23 -1.92
C PRO A 18 -15.24 12.52 -1.36
N ASN A 19 -15.75 11.50 -2.06
CA ASN A 19 -16.98 10.81 -1.67
C ASN A 19 -16.72 9.87 -0.49
N VAL A 20 -17.22 10.22 0.66
CA VAL A 20 -17.21 9.40 1.88
C VAL A 20 -18.36 8.41 1.84
N TRP A 21 -18.07 7.15 2.08
CA TRP A 21 -19.03 6.07 2.26
C TRP A 21 -18.96 5.58 3.71
N THR A 22 -20.02 5.81 4.47
CA THR A 22 -20.16 5.34 5.84
C THR A 22 -20.60 3.87 5.91
N ASN A 23 -20.53 3.27 7.08
CA ASN A 23 -21.06 1.93 7.28
C ASN A 23 -22.59 1.90 7.08
N ASP A 24 -23.31 2.98 7.44
CA ASP A 24 -24.76 3.12 7.19
C ASP A 24 -25.09 3.17 5.69
N ASP A 25 -24.21 3.71 4.86
CA ASP A 25 -24.40 3.66 3.41
C ASP A 25 -24.26 2.25 2.87
N LEU A 26 -23.37 1.44 3.43
CA LEU A 26 -23.21 0.03 3.05
C LEU A 26 -24.40 -0.84 3.46
N GLN A 27 -25.09 -0.52 4.56
CA GLN A 27 -26.31 -1.20 4.96
C GLN A 27 -27.44 -1.09 3.92
N LYS A 28 -27.42 -0.05 3.09
CA LYS A 28 -28.38 0.13 1.98
C LYS A 28 -28.12 -0.84 0.83
N LEU A 29 -26.93 -1.45 0.75
CA LEU A 29 -26.50 -2.32 -0.34
C LEU A 29 -26.45 -3.79 0.06
N MET A 30 -26.17 -4.10 1.33
CA MET A 30 -25.90 -5.46 1.81
C MET A 30 -26.34 -5.63 3.28
N ASP A 31 -26.59 -6.87 3.67
CA ASP A 31 -26.93 -7.23 5.06
C ASP A 31 -25.71 -7.09 5.98
N THR A 32 -25.55 -5.90 6.57
CA THR A 32 -24.46 -5.55 7.49
C THR A 32 -24.92 -4.47 8.47
N SER A 33 -24.07 -4.07 9.41
CA SER A 33 -24.35 -2.94 10.31
C SER A 33 -23.05 -2.20 10.67
N ASP A 34 -23.15 -0.95 11.09
CA ASP A 34 -22.01 -0.16 11.57
C ASP A 34 -21.31 -0.89 12.72
N GLU A 35 -22.06 -1.39 13.70
CA GLU A 35 -21.51 -2.16 14.82
C GLU A 35 -20.76 -3.41 14.35
N TRP A 36 -21.35 -4.19 13.44
CA TRP A 36 -20.74 -5.40 12.88
C TRP A 36 -19.42 -5.12 12.18
N ILE A 37 -19.37 -4.04 11.37
CA ILE A 37 -18.15 -3.64 10.64
C ILE A 37 -17.08 -3.15 11.61
N GLN A 38 -17.41 -2.26 12.53
CA GLN A 38 -16.45 -1.70 13.48
C GLN A 38 -15.85 -2.78 14.39
N GLN A 39 -16.65 -3.67 14.97
CA GLN A 39 -16.16 -4.76 15.80
C GLN A 39 -15.19 -5.69 15.10
N ARG A 40 -15.34 -5.90 13.78
CA ARG A 40 -14.50 -6.81 13.00
C ARG A 40 -13.29 -6.15 12.39
N THR A 41 -13.36 -4.89 12.08
CA THR A 41 -12.37 -4.21 11.23
C THR A 41 -11.80 -2.94 11.81
N GLY A 42 -12.53 -2.25 12.67
CA GLY A 42 -12.25 -0.90 13.15
C GLY A 42 -12.62 0.19 12.13
N ILE A 43 -13.21 -0.14 10.98
CA ILE A 43 -13.54 0.81 9.91
C ILE A 43 -14.86 1.50 10.21
N LYS A 44 -14.86 2.84 10.19
CA LYS A 44 -16.07 3.69 10.35
C LYS A 44 -16.56 4.19 9.00
N GLN A 45 -15.63 4.47 8.09
CA GLN A 45 -15.91 4.97 6.75
C GLN A 45 -14.78 4.60 5.79
N ARG A 46 -15.02 4.78 4.50
CA ARG A 46 -14.04 4.68 3.42
C ARG A 46 -14.33 5.74 2.37
N HIS A 47 -13.42 5.91 1.44
CA HIS A 47 -13.61 6.78 0.30
C HIS A 47 -13.76 5.93 -0.96
N TRP A 48 -14.76 6.19 -1.76
CA TRP A 48 -14.99 5.55 -3.05
C TRP A 48 -15.16 6.61 -4.14
N VAL A 49 -14.63 6.35 -5.31
CA VAL A 49 -14.92 7.20 -6.47
C VAL A 49 -16.41 7.16 -6.80
N ASP A 50 -16.90 8.17 -7.52
CA ASP A 50 -18.21 8.07 -8.14
C ASP A 50 -18.24 6.86 -9.08
N GLN A 51 -19.15 5.94 -8.84
CA GLN A 51 -19.26 4.69 -9.58
C GLN A 51 -19.57 4.89 -11.07
N ASN A 52 -20.15 6.03 -11.43
CA ASN A 52 -20.46 6.42 -12.81
C ASN A 52 -19.32 7.24 -13.47
N SER A 53 -18.28 7.59 -12.70
CA SER A 53 -17.13 8.32 -13.25
C SER A 53 -16.20 7.40 -14.04
N THR A 54 -15.37 8.00 -14.89
CA THR A 54 -14.27 7.31 -15.57
C THR A 54 -12.98 7.28 -14.76
N GLN A 55 -13.00 7.80 -13.51
CA GLN A 55 -11.82 7.79 -12.65
C GLN A 55 -11.29 6.37 -12.45
N CYS A 56 -9.97 6.24 -12.47
CA CYS A 56 -9.23 5.00 -12.29
C CYS A 56 -8.04 5.20 -11.31
N ALA A 57 -7.32 4.13 -10.98
CA ALA A 57 -6.26 4.20 -9.98
C ALA A 57 -5.15 5.18 -10.38
N THR A 58 -4.82 5.30 -11.66
CA THR A 58 -3.80 6.25 -12.13
C THR A 58 -4.23 7.72 -11.98
N ASP A 59 -5.54 8.04 -12.02
CA ASP A 59 -6.01 9.41 -11.78
C ASP A 59 -5.77 9.82 -10.32
N LEU A 60 -6.09 8.92 -9.37
CA LEU A 60 -5.80 9.14 -7.95
C LEU A 60 -4.30 9.28 -7.70
N ALA A 61 -3.52 8.45 -8.39
CA ALA A 61 -2.06 8.45 -8.32
C ALA A 61 -1.44 9.79 -8.76
N VAL A 62 -1.97 10.41 -9.82
CA VAL A 62 -1.50 11.71 -10.31
C VAL A 62 -1.65 12.79 -9.24
N GLU A 63 -2.78 12.84 -8.55
CA GLU A 63 -3.00 13.82 -7.49
C GLU A 63 -2.08 13.56 -6.28
N ALA A 64 -1.91 12.30 -5.87
CA ALA A 64 -0.96 11.95 -4.81
C ALA A 64 0.48 12.31 -5.18
N ALA A 65 0.89 12.06 -6.43
CA ALA A 65 2.22 12.39 -6.92
C ALA A 65 2.48 13.91 -6.96
N LYS A 66 1.49 14.70 -7.42
CA LYS A 66 1.58 16.18 -7.38
C LYS A 66 1.81 16.66 -5.94
N ASN A 67 1.06 16.12 -4.98
CA ASN A 67 1.20 16.47 -3.57
C ASN A 67 2.59 16.07 -3.03
N ALA A 68 3.11 14.90 -3.39
CA ALA A 68 4.44 14.44 -2.99
C ALA A 68 5.56 15.30 -3.60
N LEU A 69 5.46 15.64 -4.89
CA LEU A 69 6.40 16.52 -5.57
C LEU A 69 6.40 17.93 -4.97
N ASN A 70 5.22 18.48 -4.68
CA ASN A 70 5.09 19.78 -4.00
C ASN A 70 5.73 19.73 -2.61
N SER A 71 5.48 18.66 -1.83
CA SER A 71 6.12 18.45 -0.52
C SER A 71 7.64 18.35 -0.61
N ALA A 72 8.16 17.75 -1.69
CA ALA A 72 9.59 17.64 -1.97
C ALA A 72 10.23 18.93 -2.48
N GLY A 73 9.45 19.91 -2.93
CA GLY A 73 9.95 21.07 -3.69
C GLY A 73 10.60 20.67 -5.02
N MET A 74 10.18 19.55 -5.62
CA MET A 74 10.77 18.96 -6.83
C MET A 74 9.81 19.10 -8.00
N LYS A 75 10.35 19.37 -9.19
CA LYS A 75 9.60 19.35 -10.42
C LYS A 75 9.48 17.93 -10.96
N LYS A 76 8.39 17.62 -11.69
CA LYS A 76 8.20 16.29 -12.29
C LYS A 76 9.30 15.93 -13.31
N GLU A 77 9.86 16.94 -13.97
CA GLU A 77 10.94 16.79 -14.96
C GLU A 77 12.27 16.37 -14.34
N ASP A 78 12.43 16.52 -13.02
CA ASP A 78 13.63 16.09 -12.30
C ASP A 78 13.60 14.58 -11.95
N LEU A 79 12.45 13.91 -12.16
CA LEU A 79 12.31 12.48 -11.96
C LEU A 79 13.05 11.70 -13.04
N ASP A 80 13.67 10.60 -12.65
CA ASP A 80 14.34 9.68 -13.58
C ASP A 80 13.84 8.23 -13.49
N MET A 81 12.83 7.97 -12.63
CA MET A 81 12.18 6.66 -12.53
C MET A 81 10.82 6.73 -11.83
N ILE A 82 9.89 5.88 -12.25
CA ILE A 82 8.60 5.64 -11.60
C ILE A 82 8.50 4.17 -11.18
N VAL A 83 8.14 3.92 -9.92
CA VAL A 83 7.74 2.60 -9.40
C VAL A 83 6.28 2.71 -8.97
N PHE A 84 5.41 1.92 -9.56
CA PHE A 84 3.97 1.95 -9.32
C PHE A 84 3.50 0.65 -8.67
N ALA A 85 2.95 0.70 -7.47
CA ALA A 85 2.44 -0.47 -6.75
C ALA A 85 0.91 -0.48 -6.77
N THR A 86 0.30 -1.54 -7.30
CA THR A 86 -1.16 -1.72 -7.34
C THR A 86 -1.57 -3.19 -7.47
N ILE A 87 -2.78 -3.51 -7.02
CA ILE A 87 -3.51 -4.75 -7.31
C ILE A 87 -4.73 -4.49 -8.19
N SER A 88 -5.15 -3.23 -8.31
CA SER A 88 -6.32 -2.79 -9.07
C SER A 88 -5.90 -1.95 -10.29
N PRO A 89 -5.20 -2.56 -11.27
CA PRO A 89 -4.73 -1.84 -12.44
C PRO A 89 -5.91 -1.35 -13.29
N ASP A 90 -5.71 -0.21 -13.97
CA ASP A 90 -6.71 0.35 -14.89
C ASP A 90 -7.03 -0.62 -16.04
N HIS A 91 -6.02 -1.36 -16.49
CA HIS A 91 -6.09 -2.39 -17.53
C HIS A 91 -5.23 -3.59 -17.17
N THR A 92 -5.52 -4.75 -17.75
CA THR A 92 -4.71 -5.96 -17.56
C THR A 92 -3.27 -5.76 -18.05
N PHE A 93 -3.10 -5.07 -19.18
CA PHE A 93 -1.83 -4.62 -19.76
C PHE A 93 -2.05 -3.40 -20.68
N PRO A 94 -1.03 -2.56 -20.92
CA PRO A 94 0.22 -2.51 -20.17
C PRO A 94 -0.02 -2.17 -18.69
N GLY A 95 1.02 -2.30 -17.85
CA GLY A 95 0.92 -1.95 -16.43
C GLY A 95 0.66 -0.46 -16.19
N ASN A 96 0.10 -0.14 -15.03
CA ASN A 96 -0.27 1.22 -14.63
C ASN A 96 0.89 2.22 -14.65
N GLY A 97 2.14 1.75 -14.51
CA GLY A 97 3.31 2.61 -14.64
C GLY A 97 3.32 3.41 -15.95
N CYS A 98 2.93 2.79 -17.08
CA CYS A 98 2.87 3.45 -18.39
C CYS A 98 1.72 4.46 -18.49
N PHE A 99 0.53 4.09 -18.04
CA PHE A 99 -0.62 5.00 -18.03
C PHE A 99 -0.41 6.20 -17.13
N PHE A 100 0.12 5.95 -15.94
CA PHE A 100 0.46 6.97 -14.97
C PHE A 100 1.52 7.94 -15.51
N GLN A 101 2.60 7.40 -16.11
CA GLN A 101 3.64 8.21 -16.74
C GLN A 101 3.08 9.16 -17.79
N ALA A 102 2.18 8.66 -18.66
CA ALA A 102 1.52 9.46 -19.68
C ALA A 102 0.65 10.58 -19.07
N LYS A 103 -0.12 10.26 -18.01
CA LYS A 103 -0.97 11.25 -17.31
C LYS A 103 -0.16 12.28 -16.53
N LEU A 104 0.97 11.88 -15.95
CA LEU A 104 1.88 12.79 -15.25
C LEU A 104 2.71 13.63 -16.24
N ASP A 105 2.74 13.22 -17.52
CA ASP A 105 3.49 13.86 -18.62
C ASP A 105 5.00 13.96 -18.31
N VAL A 106 5.62 12.79 -18.13
CA VAL A 106 7.08 12.62 -17.90
C VAL A 106 7.64 11.51 -18.80
N PRO A 107 7.61 11.68 -20.13
CA PRO A 107 8.06 10.65 -21.06
C PRO A 107 9.57 10.39 -20.95
N GLY A 108 10.00 9.20 -21.39
CA GLY A 108 11.42 8.86 -21.57
C GLY A 108 12.12 8.32 -20.32
N ILE A 109 11.49 8.30 -19.16
CA ILE A 109 12.02 7.65 -17.97
C ILE A 109 11.42 6.24 -17.78
N PRO A 110 12.11 5.27 -17.16
CA PRO A 110 11.54 3.96 -16.87
C PRO A 110 10.36 4.08 -15.90
N ALA A 111 9.28 3.37 -16.22
CA ALA A 111 8.10 3.24 -15.39
C ALA A 111 7.63 1.80 -15.38
N PHE A 112 7.50 1.18 -14.22
CA PHE A 112 7.05 -0.21 -14.12
C PHE A 112 6.09 -0.42 -12.94
N GLU A 113 5.31 -1.49 -13.01
CA GLU A 113 4.33 -1.88 -12.00
C GLU A 113 4.88 -2.98 -11.10
N VAL A 114 4.62 -2.87 -9.80
CA VAL A 114 4.86 -3.88 -8.78
C VAL A 114 3.52 -4.43 -8.31
N ARG A 115 3.22 -5.68 -8.66
CA ARG A 115 1.98 -6.34 -8.27
C ARG A 115 2.22 -7.29 -7.09
N GLN A 116 2.47 -6.70 -5.90
CA GLN A 116 2.65 -7.45 -4.65
C GLN A 116 1.60 -7.06 -3.60
N GLN A 117 0.42 -6.74 -4.09
CA GLN A 117 -0.79 -6.47 -3.34
C GLN A 117 -0.52 -5.54 -2.13
N CYS A 118 -0.98 -5.93 -0.95
CA CYS A 118 -0.85 -5.14 0.27
C CYS A 118 0.61 -4.84 0.67
N SER A 119 1.55 -5.70 0.26
CA SER A 119 2.99 -5.49 0.48
C SER A 119 3.65 -4.67 -0.63
N GLY A 120 2.92 -4.36 -1.72
CA GLY A 120 3.45 -3.79 -2.96
C GLY A 120 4.22 -2.49 -2.74
N PHE A 121 3.75 -1.63 -1.84
CA PHE A 121 4.44 -0.38 -1.55
C PHE A 121 5.82 -0.59 -0.90
N LEU A 122 5.95 -1.49 0.07
CA LEU A 122 7.24 -1.80 0.70
C LEU A 122 8.18 -2.57 -0.23
N TYR A 123 7.63 -3.41 -1.13
CA TYR A 123 8.42 -3.99 -2.22
C TYR A 123 8.94 -2.90 -3.18
N GLY A 124 8.06 -1.98 -3.57
CA GLY A 124 8.44 -0.82 -4.38
C GLY A 124 9.47 0.09 -3.70
N LEU A 125 9.35 0.29 -2.38
CA LEU A 125 10.32 1.05 -1.60
C LEU A 125 11.70 0.38 -1.63
N SER A 126 11.76 -0.94 -1.48
CA SER A 126 13.00 -1.71 -1.57
C SER A 126 13.65 -1.59 -2.95
N LEU A 127 12.85 -1.67 -4.02
CA LEU A 127 13.34 -1.50 -5.39
C LEU A 127 13.89 -0.07 -5.60
N ALA A 128 13.12 0.95 -5.24
CA ALA A 128 13.54 2.36 -5.35
C ALA A 128 14.84 2.61 -4.57
N ASP A 129 14.95 2.09 -3.35
CA ASP A 129 16.16 2.17 -2.54
C ASP A 129 17.37 1.55 -3.24
N GLN A 130 17.22 0.35 -3.82
CA GLN A 130 18.32 -0.33 -4.51
C GLN A 130 18.73 0.37 -5.82
N PHE A 131 17.79 0.87 -6.61
CA PHE A 131 18.10 1.64 -7.82
C PHE A 131 18.89 2.91 -7.50
N ILE A 132 18.56 3.57 -6.39
CA ILE A 132 19.29 4.75 -5.93
C ILE A 132 20.68 4.36 -5.38
N LYS A 133 20.75 3.36 -4.49
CA LYS A 133 22.01 2.94 -3.84
C LYS A 133 23.03 2.39 -4.85
N THR A 134 22.57 1.71 -5.90
CA THR A 134 23.44 1.22 -6.98
C THR A 134 23.87 2.31 -7.95
N GLY A 135 23.27 3.50 -7.87
CA GLY A 135 23.59 4.64 -8.73
C GLY A 135 22.94 4.59 -10.10
N MET A 136 22.01 3.65 -10.34
CA MET A 136 21.28 3.55 -11.60
C MET A 136 20.33 4.75 -11.77
N ASN A 137 19.64 5.15 -10.70
CA ASN A 137 18.73 6.28 -10.68
C ASN A 137 19.05 7.23 -9.51
N LYS A 138 18.60 8.47 -9.64
CA LYS A 138 18.79 9.52 -8.62
C LYS A 138 17.48 9.90 -7.95
N ASN A 139 16.44 10.17 -8.72
CA ASN A 139 15.17 10.69 -8.25
C ASN A 139 14.03 9.74 -8.63
N VAL A 140 13.53 8.98 -7.67
CA VAL A 140 12.50 7.96 -7.89
C VAL A 140 11.18 8.40 -7.29
N LEU A 141 10.11 8.36 -8.08
CA LEU A 141 8.74 8.49 -7.60
C LEU A 141 8.17 7.10 -7.35
N LEU A 142 7.90 6.79 -6.09
CA LEU A 142 7.21 5.57 -5.67
C LEU A 142 5.75 5.88 -5.38
N VAL A 143 4.84 5.19 -6.04
CA VAL A 143 3.39 5.37 -5.90
C VAL A 143 2.73 4.06 -5.48
N GLY A 144 1.82 4.13 -4.51
CA GLY A 144 0.83 3.09 -4.23
C GLY A 144 -0.56 3.65 -4.50
N ALA A 145 -1.33 3.03 -5.41
CA ALA A 145 -2.64 3.54 -5.76
C ALA A 145 -3.63 2.40 -6.03
N GLU A 146 -4.84 2.54 -5.49
CA GLU A 146 -5.88 1.52 -5.57
C GLU A 146 -7.25 2.12 -5.84
N LEU A 147 -8.00 1.43 -6.69
CA LEU A 147 -9.40 1.68 -6.91
C LEU A 147 -10.18 0.36 -6.80
N HIS A 148 -10.64 0.07 -5.60
CA HIS A 148 -11.34 -1.18 -5.31
C HIS A 148 -12.84 -1.09 -5.55
N SER A 149 -13.42 0.09 -5.32
CA SER A 149 -14.87 0.27 -5.26
C SER A 149 -15.63 -0.22 -6.49
N LYS A 150 -15.01 -0.20 -7.68
CA LYS A 150 -15.61 -0.70 -8.93
C LYS A 150 -15.49 -2.21 -9.10
N GLY A 151 -14.56 -2.87 -8.40
CA GLY A 151 -14.28 -4.30 -8.50
C GLY A 151 -14.82 -5.14 -7.34
N LEU A 152 -15.66 -4.59 -6.45
CA LEU A 152 -16.20 -5.29 -5.29
C LEU A 152 -17.61 -5.84 -5.57
N ASP A 153 -17.90 -7.04 -5.05
CA ASP A 153 -19.27 -7.53 -4.93
C ASP A 153 -19.97 -6.81 -3.77
N LYS A 154 -20.79 -5.82 -4.09
CA LYS A 154 -21.53 -4.99 -3.13
C LYS A 154 -22.86 -5.63 -2.68
N THR A 155 -23.06 -6.91 -2.95
CA THR A 155 -24.19 -7.69 -2.42
C THR A 155 -23.83 -8.31 -1.06
N THR A 156 -24.84 -8.86 -0.37
CA THR A 156 -24.61 -9.59 0.88
C THR A 156 -23.62 -10.75 0.73
N ALA A 157 -23.52 -11.37 -0.45
CA ALA A 157 -22.56 -12.44 -0.71
C ALA A 157 -21.09 -11.96 -0.65
N GLY A 158 -20.83 -10.73 -1.08
CA GLY A 158 -19.49 -10.14 -1.08
C GLY A 158 -19.14 -9.31 0.16
N ARG A 159 -20.05 -9.20 1.14
CA ARG A 159 -19.93 -8.24 2.26
C ARG A 159 -18.63 -8.36 3.04
N ASP A 160 -18.09 -9.57 3.23
CA ASP A 160 -16.89 -9.80 4.05
C ASP A 160 -15.64 -9.11 3.48
N LEU A 161 -15.66 -8.81 2.17
CA LEU A 161 -14.61 -8.06 1.48
C LEU A 161 -15.04 -6.62 1.17
N ALA A 162 -16.28 -6.42 0.71
CA ALA A 162 -16.75 -5.10 0.29
C ALA A 162 -16.69 -4.05 1.42
N VAL A 163 -16.91 -4.46 2.67
CA VAL A 163 -16.85 -3.56 3.83
C VAL A 163 -15.42 -3.12 4.20
N LEU A 164 -14.39 -3.80 3.68
CA LEU A 164 -13.00 -3.52 4.03
C LEU A 164 -12.38 -2.40 3.19
N PHE A 165 -12.60 -2.43 1.87
CA PHE A 165 -11.77 -1.69 0.94
C PHE A 165 -12.24 -0.25 0.69
N GLY A 166 -11.26 0.64 0.57
CA GLY A 166 -11.41 2.00 0.09
C GLY A 166 -10.54 2.28 -1.13
N ASP A 167 -10.79 3.40 -1.79
CA ASP A 167 -10.01 3.91 -2.91
C ASP A 167 -9.06 5.00 -2.41
N GLY A 168 -7.87 5.07 -3.00
CA GLY A 168 -6.90 6.10 -2.65
C GLY A 168 -5.52 5.85 -3.22
N ALA A 169 -4.69 6.86 -3.14
CA ALA A 169 -3.31 6.82 -3.57
C ALA A 169 -2.39 7.56 -2.59
N GLY A 170 -1.16 7.09 -2.49
CA GLY A 170 -0.10 7.80 -1.79
C GLY A 170 1.22 7.64 -2.52
N ALA A 171 2.09 8.63 -2.39
CA ALA A 171 3.35 8.68 -3.10
C ALA A 171 4.49 9.19 -2.22
N LEU A 172 5.69 8.69 -2.49
CA LEU A 172 6.94 9.18 -1.94
C LEU A 172 7.88 9.63 -3.07
N VAL A 173 8.56 10.73 -2.86
CA VAL A 173 9.70 11.13 -3.67
C VAL A 173 10.97 10.76 -2.92
N LEU A 174 11.79 9.90 -3.55
CA LEU A 174 13.10 9.49 -3.04
C LEU A 174 14.19 10.13 -3.90
N THR A 175 15.29 10.53 -3.27
CA THR A 175 16.46 11.05 -3.98
C THR A 175 17.76 10.44 -3.44
N ALA A 176 18.78 10.40 -4.29
CA ALA A 176 20.12 10.02 -3.89
C ALA A 176 20.73 11.09 -3.00
N ALA A 177 21.39 10.67 -1.93
CA ALA A 177 22.21 11.49 -1.09
C ALA A 177 23.55 10.81 -0.82
N ASP A 178 24.59 11.58 -0.51
CA ASP A 178 25.85 11.02 -0.08
C ASP A 178 25.66 10.24 1.22
N LYS A 179 26.42 9.16 1.39
CA LYS A 179 26.27 8.26 2.55
C LYS A 179 26.33 9.01 3.87
N ASP A 180 27.17 10.02 3.98
CA ASP A 180 27.40 10.79 5.19
C ASP A 180 26.53 12.06 5.29
N ALA A 181 25.65 12.31 4.30
CA ALA A 181 24.74 13.46 4.34
C ALA A 181 23.78 13.36 5.51
N ALA A 182 23.49 14.46 6.18
CA ALA A 182 22.49 14.53 7.24
C ALA A 182 21.07 14.30 6.69
N GLY A 183 20.15 13.86 7.57
CA GLY A 183 18.73 13.72 7.28
C GLY A 183 18.29 12.30 6.96
N GLY A 184 17.07 12.17 6.42
CA GLY A 184 16.36 10.92 6.26
C GLY A 184 17.07 9.86 5.41
N GLU A 185 16.73 8.58 5.66
CA GLU A 185 17.31 7.44 4.96
C GLU A 185 16.40 6.23 5.03
N VAL A 186 16.30 5.46 3.94
CA VAL A 186 15.82 4.08 3.99
C VAL A 186 16.95 3.21 4.51
N LEU A 187 16.87 2.85 5.79
CA LEU A 187 17.94 2.14 6.51
C LEU A 187 18.03 0.68 6.08
N ALA A 188 16.90 -0.01 6.07
CA ALA A 188 16.80 -1.42 5.67
C ALA A 188 15.39 -1.76 5.20
N THR A 189 15.31 -2.77 4.34
CA THR A 189 14.05 -3.39 3.89
C THR A 189 14.19 -4.91 3.89
N LYS A 190 13.10 -5.62 4.21
CA LYS A 190 13.01 -7.09 4.13
C LYS A 190 11.74 -7.48 3.39
N LEU A 191 11.88 -8.38 2.43
CA LEU A 191 10.81 -8.85 1.55
C LEU A 191 10.71 -10.37 1.63
N TYR A 192 9.49 -10.89 1.68
CA TYR A 192 9.22 -12.33 1.79
C TYR A 192 7.96 -12.72 1.04
N SER A 193 7.93 -13.96 0.55
CA SER A 193 6.74 -14.57 -0.03
C SER A 193 6.63 -16.06 0.31
N ASP A 194 5.40 -16.57 0.33
CA ASP A 194 5.10 -18.00 0.43
C ASP A 194 3.92 -18.36 -0.49
N GLY A 195 4.23 -18.81 -1.68
CA GLY A 195 3.26 -19.13 -2.74
C GLY A 195 2.33 -20.31 -2.43
N ARG A 196 2.60 -21.10 -1.39
CA ARG A 196 1.70 -22.19 -0.94
C ARG A 196 0.33 -21.68 -0.50
N PHE A 197 0.25 -20.38 -0.15
CA PHE A 197 -0.97 -19.71 0.30
C PHE A 197 -1.63 -18.85 -0.78
N ALA A 198 -1.23 -18.99 -2.05
CA ALA A 198 -1.71 -18.11 -3.13
C ALA A 198 -3.23 -18.07 -3.26
N ARG A 199 -3.92 -19.18 -2.99
CA ARG A 199 -5.39 -19.29 -3.08
C ARG A 199 -6.16 -18.91 -1.81
N GLU A 200 -5.47 -18.47 -0.75
CA GLU A 200 -6.11 -18.04 0.51
C GLU A 200 -6.67 -16.61 0.44
N LEU A 201 -6.14 -15.79 -0.48
CA LEU A 201 -6.66 -14.46 -0.81
C LEU A 201 -6.31 -14.18 -2.27
N TRP A 202 -7.28 -14.33 -3.17
CA TRP A 202 -7.06 -14.27 -4.61
C TRP A 202 -8.34 -13.98 -5.40
N ALA A 203 -8.20 -13.59 -6.66
CA ALA A 203 -9.30 -13.55 -7.63
C ALA A 203 -9.13 -14.73 -8.59
N PRO A 204 -10.06 -15.69 -8.62
CA PRO A 204 -9.96 -16.87 -9.50
C PRO A 204 -9.95 -16.53 -10.99
N LEU A 205 -10.69 -15.51 -11.39
CA LEU A 205 -10.84 -15.10 -12.80
C LEU A 205 -10.44 -13.64 -13.01
N PRO A 206 -10.05 -13.26 -14.24
CA PRO A 206 -9.78 -14.13 -15.38
C PRO A 206 -8.51 -14.97 -15.18
N SER A 207 -8.47 -16.21 -15.69
CA SER A 207 -7.37 -17.14 -15.51
C SER A 207 -6.97 -17.81 -16.83
N LEU A 208 -5.67 -18.09 -16.98
CA LEU A 208 -5.09 -18.85 -18.08
C LEU A 208 -4.67 -20.28 -17.65
N ASP A 209 -4.87 -20.64 -16.38
CA ASP A 209 -4.58 -21.98 -15.85
C ASP A 209 -5.76 -22.96 -15.98
N GLU A 210 -6.85 -22.54 -16.64
CA GLU A 210 -8.02 -23.33 -16.95
C GLU A 210 -8.16 -23.59 -18.46
N PRO A 211 -8.74 -24.75 -18.86
CA PRO A 211 -8.99 -25.03 -20.28
C PRO A 211 -9.96 -24.02 -20.91
N GLY A 212 -9.75 -23.77 -22.20
CA GLY A 212 -10.64 -22.94 -23.03
C GLY A 212 -10.29 -21.45 -22.99
N ASP A 213 -11.23 -20.63 -23.49
CA ASP A 213 -11.01 -19.19 -23.63
C ASP A 213 -10.89 -18.50 -22.27
N TRP A 214 -10.07 -17.47 -22.23
CA TRP A 214 -9.76 -16.68 -21.04
C TRP A 214 -11.01 -16.10 -20.36
N ILE A 215 -11.93 -15.55 -21.18
CA ILE A 215 -13.18 -14.96 -20.70
C ILE A 215 -14.32 -15.55 -21.54
N THR A 216 -15.32 -16.17 -20.90
CA THR A 216 -16.55 -16.67 -21.55
C THR A 216 -17.78 -16.21 -20.76
N PRO A 217 -18.98 -16.19 -21.37
CA PRO A 217 -20.21 -15.88 -20.64
C PRO A 217 -20.42 -16.76 -19.42
N GLU A 218 -20.07 -18.05 -19.49
CA GLU A 218 -20.19 -19.02 -18.39
C GLU A 218 -19.25 -18.66 -17.25
N LYS A 219 -17.97 -18.32 -17.55
CA LYS A 219 -16.99 -17.86 -16.54
C LYS A 219 -17.45 -16.56 -15.87
N ILE A 220 -18.03 -15.63 -16.62
CA ILE A 220 -18.59 -14.40 -16.05
C ILE A 220 -19.75 -14.71 -15.12
N ALA A 221 -20.62 -15.66 -15.48
CA ALA A 221 -21.80 -16.02 -14.70
C ALA A 221 -21.44 -16.61 -13.32
N THR A 222 -20.24 -17.20 -13.13
CA THR A 222 -19.80 -17.71 -11.82
C THR A 222 -19.51 -16.59 -10.81
N LYS A 223 -19.25 -15.35 -11.27
CA LYS A 223 -18.77 -14.21 -10.47
C LYS A 223 -17.43 -14.46 -9.78
N ASP A 224 -16.64 -15.42 -10.24
CA ASP A 224 -15.33 -15.76 -9.70
C ASP A 224 -14.23 -14.71 -10.03
N TYR A 225 -14.60 -13.67 -10.75
CA TYR A 225 -13.77 -12.46 -10.91
C TYR A 225 -13.74 -11.57 -9.66
N TYR A 226 -14.66 -11.76 -8.72
CA TYR A 226 -14.56 -11.13 -7.41
C TYR A 226 -13.53 -11.84 -6.52
N PRO A 227 -12.77 -11.11 -5.72
CA PRO A 227 -11.78 -11.72 -4.84
C PRO A 227 -12.43 -12.60 -3.78
N LYS A 228 -11.74 -13.69 -3.42
CA LYS A 228 -12.09 -14.62 -2.35
C LYS A 228 -11.04 -14.58 -1.26
N MET A 229 -11.45 -14.74 0.00
CA MET A 229 -10.55 -14.68 1.15
C MET A 229 -10.90 -15.72 2.21
N ASN A 230 -9.90 -16.47 2.67
CA ASN A 230 -9.94 -17.19 3.93
C ASN A 230 -9.45 -16.26 5.06
N GLY A 231 -10.36 -15.47 5.62
CA GLY A 231 -10.05 -14.45 6.61
C GLY A 231 -9.31 -14.97 7.84
N LYS A 232 -9.59 -16.20 8.30
CA LYS A 232 -8.91 -16.82 9.43
C LYS A 232 -7.43 -17.09 9.11
N THR A 233 -7.15 -17.71 7.97
CA THR A 233 -5.78 -18.01 7.54
C THR A 233 -4.98 -16.73 7.31
N VAL A 234 -5.60 -15.71 6.68
CA VAL A 234 -4.98 -14.38 6.48
C VAL A 234 -4.64 -13.74 7.82
N PHE A 235 -5.57 -13.68 8.77
CA PHE A 235 -5.35 -13.06 10.08
C PHE A 235 -4.21 -13.72 10.85
N VAL A 236 -4.22 -15.07 10.96
CA VAL A 236 -3.19 -15.82 11.70
C VAL A 236 -1.79 -15.57 11.09
N ASN A 237 -1.69 -15.62 9.77
CA ASN A 237 -0.40 -15.40 9.10
C ASN A 237 0.06 -13.93 9.19
N ALA A 238 -0.82 -12.95 9.08
CA ALA A 238 -0.48 -11.54 9.25
C ALA A 238 0.12 -11.28 10.65
N CYS A 239 -0.56 -11.76 11.72
CA CYS A 239 -0.11 -11.62 13.10
C CYS A 239 1.21 -12.34 13.39
N LYS A 240 1.57 -13.36 12.60
CA LYS A 240 2.85 -14.07 12.72
C LYS A 240 3.95 -13.39 11.90
N ARG A 241 3.68 -13.10 10.61
CA ARG A 241 4.70 -12.69 9.64
C ARG A 241 5.13 -11.22 9.76
N MET A 242 4.23 -10.33 10.19
CA MET A 242 4.60 -8.93 10.37
C MET A 242 5.61 -8.73 11.51
N PRO A 243 5.44 -9.32 12.71
CA PRO A 243 6.49 -9.31 13.74
C PRO A 243 7.82 -9.92 13.29
N GLU A 244 7.78 -11.07 12.59
CA GLU A 244 8.99 -11.71 12.06
C GLU A 244 9.76 -10.76 11.13
N ALA A 245 9.07 -10.08 10.21
CA ALA A 245 9.68 -9.12 9.28
C ALA A 245 10.24 -7.89 9.99
N LEU A 246 9.51 -7.35 10.98
CA LEU A 246 9.98 -6.21 11.78
C LEU A 246 11.26 -6.55 12.55
N MET A 247 11.31 -7.71 13.19
CA MET A 247 12.53 -8.13 13.88
C MET A 247 13.68 -8.38 12.91
N ALA A 248 13.40 -8.93 11.74
CA ALA A 248 14.41 -9.16 10.71
C ALA A 248 14.98 -7.84 10.14
N VAL A 249 14.15 -6.81 9.92
CA VAL A 249 14.64 -5.52 9.42
C VAL A 249 15.43 -4.75 10.49
N LEU A 250 15.02 -4.84 11.76
CA LEU A 250 15.78 -4.28 12.86
C LEU A 250 17.15 -4.96 13.02
N GLY A 251 17.20 -6.29 12.85
CA GLY A 251 18.44 -7.07 12.92
C GLY A 251 19.49 -6.72 11.86
N GLU A 252 19.12 -6.04 10.77
CA GLU A 252 20.05 -5.51 9.76
C GLU A 252 20.67 -4.16 10.15
N THR A 253 20.25 -3.62 11.28
CA THR A 253 20.64 -2.30 11.74
C THR A 253 21.15 -2.34 13.17
N LYS A 254 21.64 -1.21 13.66
CA LYS A 254 22.03 -1.05 15.08
C LYS A 254 20.85 -0.75 16.02
N TYR A 255 19.65 -0.58 15.47
CA TYR A 255 18.49 -0.11 16.21
C TYR A 255 17.71 -1.31 16.78
N LYS A 256 17.09 -1.07 17.95
CA LYS A 256 16.22 -2.02 18.62
C LYS A 256 14.77 -1.56 18.53
N LEU A 257 13.84 -2.39 18.94
CA LEU A 257 12.41 -2.11 18.91
C LEU A 257 12.04 -0.85 19.71
N GLU A 258 12.66 -0.67 20.87
CA GLU A 258 12.45 0.49 21.75
C GLU A 258 12.89 1.82 21.13
N ASP A 259 13.87 1.79 20.21
CA ASP A 259 14.37 2.98 19.51
C ASP A 259 13.40 3.52 18.45
N VAL A 260 12.40 2.71 18.06
CA VAL A 260 11.42 3.11 17.06
C VAL A 260 10.46 4.12 17.66
N ASP A 261 10.34 5.26 17.00
CA ASP A 261 9.48 6.37 17.42
C ASP A 261 8.04 6.18 16.94
N LEU A 262 7.85 5.63 15.72
CA LEU A 262 6.53 5.47 15.11
C LEU A 262 6.45 4.17 14.29
N PHE A 263 5.33 3.48 14.44
CA PHE A 263 4.99 2.30 13.64
C PHE A 263 3.84 2.64 12.69
N LEU A 264 4.05 2.37 11.40
CA LEU A 264 3.08 2.55 10.32
C LEU A 264 2.84 1.21 9.63
N PHE A 265 1.86 0.47 10.11
CA PHE A 265 1.49 -0.82 9.54
C PHE A 265 0.54 -0.65 8.35
N HIS A 266 0.52 -1.64 7.47
CA HIS A 266 -0.55 -1.78 6.49
C HIS A 266 -1.91 -1.77 7.19
N GLN A 267 -2.87 -1.04 6.63
CA GLN A 267 -4.18 -0.81 7.23
C GLN A 267 -5.21 -1.81 6.64
N ALA A 268 -5.04 -3.10 6.93
CA ALA A 268 -5.97 -4.15 6.50
C ALA A 268 -7.15 -4.33 7.47
N ASN A 269 -6.83 -4.30 8.76
CA ASN A 269 -7.77 -4.55 9.85
C ASN A 269 -7.14 -4.03 11.17
N MET A 270 -7.87 -3.22 11.93
CA MET A 270 -7.38 -2.68 13.22
C MET A 270 -6.93 -3.78 14.17
N ARG A 271 -7.66 -4.89 14.22
CA ARG A 271 -7.35 -6.03 15.10
C ARG A 271 -6.01 -6.68 14.77
N ILE A 272 -5.57 -6.66 13.51
CA ILE A 272 -4.23 -7.14 13.13
C ILE A 272 -3.17 -6.22 13.73
N ASN A 273 -3.32 -4.90 13.55
CA ASN A 273 -2.36 -3.92 14.02
C ASN A 273 -2.23 -3.94 15.55
N GLU A 274 -3.37 -4.02 16.25
CA GLU A 274 -3.41 -4.17 17.71
C GLU A 274 -2.76 -5.47 18.18
N MET A 275 -3.03 -6.59 17.50
CA MET A 275 -2.42 -7.88 17.85
C MET A 275 -0.91 -7.88 17.63
N VAL A 276 -0.42 -7.34 16.51
CA VAL A 276 1.01 -7.18 16.23
C VAL A 276 1.67 -6.31 17.29
N ALA A 277 1.08 -5.15 17.60
CA ALA A 277 1.60 -4.24 18.62
C ALA A 277 1.66 -4.93 20.01
N LYS A 278 0.58 -5.60 20.40
CA LYS A 278 0.51 -6.34 21.67
C LYS A 278 1.55 -7.44 21.77
N GLN A 279 1.72 -8.27 20.73
CA GLN A 279 2.69 -9.37 20.72
C GLN A 279 4.14 -8.87 20.82
N MET A 280 4.42 -7.71 20.25
CA MET A 280 5.75 -7.11 20.27
C MET A 280 5.99 -6.17 21.45
N GLY A 281 4.99 -5.91 22.30
CA GLY A 281 5.11 -4.96 23.42
C GLY A 281 5.23 -3.51 22.95
N ILE A 282 4.71 -3.18 21.77
CA ILE A 282 4.73 -1.81 21.21
C ILE A 282 3.63 -1.00 21.90
N PRO A 283 3.97 0.17 22.50
CA PRO A 283 2.97 1.08 23.07
C PRO A 283 1.99 1.59 22.01
N ALA A 284 0.70 1.63 22.33
CA ALA A 284 -0.35 2.00 21.39
C ALA A 284 -0.15 3.41 20.79
N GLU A 285 0.39 4.34 21.58
CA GLU A 285 0.67 5.72 21.14
C GLU A 285 1.78 5.83 20.09
N LYS A 286 2.61 4.78 19.95
CA LYS A 286 3.60 4.68 18.88
C LYS A 286 3.03 4.09 17.58
N VAL A 287 1.81 3.57 17.57
CA VAL A 287 1.17 3.00 16.36
C VAL A 287 0.22 4.02 15.76
N PHE A 288 0.48 4.44 14.53
CA PHE A 288 -0.40 5.37 13.83
C PHE A 288 -1.32 4.61 12.86
N ASN A 289 -2.62 4.69 13.11
CA ASN A 289 -3.65 4.05 12.28
C ASN A 289 -4.50 5.07 11.55
N THR A 290 -4.91 4.73 10.34
CA THR A 290 -5.78 5.55 9.48
C THR A 290 -6.99 4.76 8.98
N ILE A 291 -7.07 3.48 9.32
CA ILE A 291 -8.07 2.54 8.81
C ILE A 291 -9.51 2.96 9.14
N GLU A 292 -9.74 3.61 10.28
CA GLU A 292 -11.08 4.09 10.66
C GLU A 292 -11.69 5.01 9.60
N ARG A 293 -10.83 5.83 8.93
CA ARG A 293 -11.24 6.87 8.00
C ARG A 293 -11.19 6.44 6.53
N PHE A 294 -10.21 5.62 6.17
CA PHE A 294 -9.93 5.31 4.76
C PHE A 294 -10.21 3.86 4.38
N GLY A 295 -10.45 2.98 5.38
CA GLY A 295 -10.53 1.54 5.14
C GLY A 295 -9.19 0.98 4.65
N ASN A 296 -9.26 -0.16 3.97
CA ASN A 296 -8.10 -0.81 3.38
C ASN A 296 -7.90 -0.33 1.93
N THR A 297 -6.95 0.56 1.72
CA THR A 297 -6.52 1.02 0.39
C THR A 297 -5.29 0.25 -0.11
N THR A 298 -5.10 -0.98 0.32
CA THR A 298 -4.08 -1.97 -0.10
C THR A 298 -2.66 -1.37 -0.15
N ALA A 299 -2.04 -1.20 -1.33
CA ALA A 299 -0.69 -0.65 -1.45
C ALA A 299 -0.61 0.85 -1.05
N ALA A 300 -1.71 1.57 -1.10
CA ALA A 300 -1.74 2.99 -0.75
C ALA A 300 -1.81 3.24 0.77
N THR A 301 -2.10 2.22 1.61
CA THR A 301 -2.34 2.42 3.05
C THR A 301 -1.14 3.03 3.78
N ILE A 302 0.07 2.55 3.50
CA ILE A 302 1.28 3.03 4.16
C ILE A 302 1.62 4.47 3.75
N PRO A 303 1.71 4.83 2.46
CA PRO A 303 2.02 6.20 2.07
C PRO A 303 0.90 7.20 2.45
N ILE A 304 -0.38 6.82 2.43
CA ILE A 304 -1.46 7.63 3.00
C ILE A 304 -1.22 7.82 4.50
N GLY A 305 -0.89 6.75 5.23
CA GLY A 305 -0.57 6.81 6.65
C GLY A 305 0.61 7.71 6.96
N MET A 306 1.67 7.70 6.14
CA MET A 306 2.83 8.58 6.29
C MET A 306 2.45 10.05 6.10
N ASP A 307 1.71 10.38 5.04
CA ASP A 307 1.26 11.74 4.74
C ASP A 307 0.34 12.28 5.86
N GLU A 308 -0.63 11.46 6.31
CA GLU A 308 -1.52 11.81 7.41
C GLU A 308 -0.77 11.97 8.74
N ALA A 309 0.24 11.16 9.00
CA ALA A 309 1.07 11.31 10.20
C ALA A 309 1.91 12.59 10.16
N VAL A 310 2.41 13.00 9.00
CA VAL A 310 3.09 14.30 8.80
C VAL A 310 2.11 15.45 9.03
N LYS A 311 0.94 15.43 8.41
CA LYS A 311 -0.12 16.46 8.58
C LYS A 311 -0.56 16.59 10.04
N ALA A 312 -0.65 15.46 10.75
CA ALA A 312 -1.02 15.43 12.18
C ALA A 312 0.13 15.81 13.11
N GLY A 313 1.34 16.10 12.60
CA GLY A 313 2.53 16.39 13.41
C GLY A 313 3.03 15.20 14.24
N LYS A 314 2.62 13.99 13.88
CA LYS A 314 3.02 12.72 14.53
C LYS A 314 4.30 12.15 13.91
N LEU A 315 4.55 12.42 12.64
CA LEU A 315 5.78 12.05 11.94
C LEU A 315 6.61 13.31 11.69
N LYS A 316 7.81 13.35 12.24
CA LYS A 316 8.71 14.53 12.21
C LYS A 316 10.09 14.15 11.70
N PRO A 317 10.84 15.08 11.11
CA PRO A 317 12.24 14.86 10.71
C PRO A 317 13.08 14.27 11.83
N GLY A 318 13.88 13.27 11.51
CA GLY A 318 14.77 12.58 12.44
C GLY A 318 14.15 11.38 13.18
N MET A 319 12.83 11.19 13.15
CA MET A 319 12.18 10.04 13.77
C MET A 319 12.56 8.72 13.08
N LEU A 320 12.70 7.67 13.89
CA LEU A 320 12.87 6.30 13.41
C LEU A 320 11.49 5.67 13.21
N VAL A 321 11.17 5.30 11.98
CA VAL A 321 9.88 4.75 11.58
C VAL A 321 10.05 3.30 11.16
N ALA A 322 9.25 2.40 11.72
CA ALA A 322 9.16 1.02 11.28
C ALA A 322 7.80 0.78 10.59
N SER A 323 7.86 0.15 9.43
CA SER A 323 6.66 -0.17 8.65
C SER A 323 6.64 -1.66 8.32
N ALA A 324 5.44 -2.27 8.38
CA ALA A 324 5.24 -3.65 7.99
C ALA A 324 3.92 -3.84 7.27
N ALA A 325 3.93 -4.73 6.29
CA ALA A 325 2.77 -5.12 5.51
C ALA A 325 2.70 -6.64 5.35
N PHE A 326 1.48 -7.16 5.22
CA PHE A 326 1.18 -8.54 4.87
C PHE A 326 -0.01 -8.55 3.91
N GLY A 327 0.01 -9.41 2.92
CA GLY A 327 -1.06 -9.51 1.94
C GLY A 327 -1.07 -10.81 1.14
N SER A 328 -1.95 -10.81 0.13
CA SER A 328 -2.13 -11.94 -0.78
C SER A 328 -0.80 -12.44 -1.36
N GLY A 329 -0.75 -13.76 -1.59
CA GLY A 329 0.40 -14.45 -2.15
C GLY A 329 0.81 -15.71 -1.38
N PHE A 330 1.10 -15.83 -0.05
CA PHE A 330 1.22 -14.63 0.76
C PHE A 330 2.52 -13.88 0.48
N THR A 331 2.46 -12.58 0.64
CA THR A 331 3.64 -11.72 0.62
C THR A 331 3.68 -10.88 1.90
N TRP A 332 4.86 -10.60 2.41
CA TRP A 332 5.02 -9.68 3.54
C TRP A 332 6.36 -8.95 3.46
N ALA A 333 6.40 -7.80 4.08
CA ALA A 333 7.58 -6.95 4.02
C ALA A 333 7.66 -6.06 5.26
N ALA A 334 8.87 -5.61 5.57
CA ALA A 334 9.11 -4.54 6.55
C ALA A 334 10.17 -3.58 6.03
N ALA A 335 10.10 -2.33 6.51
CA ALA A 335 11.08 -1.29 6.26
C ALA A 335 11.40 -0.54 7.55
N LEU A 336 12.66 -0.13 7.71
CA LEU A 336 13.10 0.79 8.75
C LEU A 336 13.62 2.04 8.07
N ILE A 337 13.10 3.20 8.48
CA ILE A 337 13.32 4.48 7.84
C ILE A 337 13.71 5.50 8.91
N ARG A 338 14.76 6.26 8.66
CA ARG A 338 15.01 7.53 9.34
C ARG A 338 14.29 8.61 8.53
N TRP A 339 13.28 9.22 9.11
CA TRP A 339 12.43 10.21 8.43
C TRP A 339 13.12 11.57 8.23
#